data_29db1ca202019c1a70e78cfd35ed72d1
#
_entry.id   29db1ca202019c1a70e78cfd35ed72d1
#
_cell.length_a   1.000
_cell.length_b   1.000
_cell.length_c   1.000
_cell.angle_alpha   90.00
_cell.angle_beta   90.00
_cell.angle_gamma   90.00
#
_symmetry.space_group_name_H-M   'P 1'
#
loop_
_entity.id
_entity.type
_entity.pdbx_description
1 polymer ?
#
loop_
_entity_poly.entity_id
_entity_poly.type
_entity_poly.pdbx_seq_one_letter_code
_entity_poly.pdbx_strand_id
1 'polypeptide(L)'
;LGDVAWGELDVMVVDLPPGTGDAQLTMAQRVPLAGAVIVSTPQDIALLDVKKAVNMFRKVDVPILGIVENMSYFCCPNCGHRTDIFAYGGARTTAAAMEVDFLAEIPLDPVIRELSDTGRPVVVTEPESPQAQAYMELARDVADRLEGAERKPAPRIVYA
;
A
#
# COMPACT_ATOMS: atom_id res chain seq x y z
N LEU A 1 18.60 6.33 -4.31
CA LEU A 1 18.64 5.67 -3.00
C LEU A 1 20.09 5.44 -2.54
N GLY A 2 20.99 4.97 -3.42
CA GLY A 2 22.37 4.65 -3.09
C GLY A 2 23.26 5.85 -2.74
N ASP A 3 22.89 7.05 -3.15
CA ASP A 3 23.71 8.28 -2.96
C ASP A 3 23.29 9.10 -1.72
N VAL A 4 22.38 8.56 -0.91
CA VAL A 4 21.87 9.23 0.29
C VAL A 4 22.28 8.44 1.54
N ALA A 5 22.83 9.14 2.53
CA ALA A 5 23.15 8.59 3.84
C ALA A 5 21.87 8.55 4.70
N TRP A 6 21.15 7.45 4.63
CA TRP A 6 19.86 7.27 5.34
C TRP A 6 20.02 7.05 6.86
N GLY A 7 21.25 6.76 7.33
CA GLY A 7 21.47 6.34 8.71
C GLY A 7 21.02 4.89 8.97
N GLU A 8 20.76 4.56 10.23
CA GLU A 8 20.22 3.25 10.61
C GLU A 8 18.69 3.28 10.47
N LEU A 9 18.14 2.44 9.59
CA LEU A 9 16.73 2.29 9.33
C LEU A 9 16.31 0.83 9.48
N ASP A 10 15.22 0.58 10.19
CA ASP A 10 14.60 -0.74 10.25
C ASP A 10 13.79 -1.01 8.97
N VAL A 11 13.03 -0.02 8.52
CA VAL A 11 12.17 -0.11 7.32
C VAL A 11 12.22 1.21 6.55
N MET A 12 12.30 1.12 5.23
CA MET A 12 12.11 2.25 4.32
C MET A 12 10.87 1.99 3.48
N VAL A 13 9.91 2.90 3.55
CA VAL A 13 8.72 2.90 2.68
C VAL A 13 8.97 3.83 1.50
N VAL A 14 8.80 3.30 0.29
CA VAL A 14 8.96 4.08 -0.95
C VAL A 14 7.61 4.21 -1.63
N ASP A 15 7.11 5.45 -1.73
CA ASP A 15 5.93 5.76 -2.50
C ASP A 15 6.28 5.82 -3.99
N LEU A 16 5.67 4.94 -4.77
CA LEU A 16 5.91 4.83 -6.21
C LEU A 16 4.84 5.60 -6.99
N PRO A 17 5.20 6.20 -8.13
CA PRO A 17 4.21 6.84 -8.99
C PRO A 17 3.17 5.82 -9.49
N PRO A 18 1.96 6.27 -9.88
CA PRO A 18 0.91 5.35 -10.33
C PRO A 18 1.29 4.62 -11.62
N GLY A 19 0.74 3.43 -11.80
CA GLY A 19 0.92 2.59 -12.98
C GLY A 19 2.02 1.52 -12.83
N THR A 20 2.37 0.90 -13.96
CA THR A 20 3.34 -0.20 -14.06
C THR A 20 4.47 0.14 -15.02
N GLY A 21 4.94 1.39 -14.97
CA GLY A 21 5.93 1.93 -15.88
C GLY A 21 7.38 1.61 -15.51
N ASP A 22 8.30 2.26 -16.21
CA ASP A 22 9.75 2.02 -16.09
C ASP A 22 10.30 2.33 -14.69
N ALA A 23 9.70 3.27 -13.96
CA ALA A 23 10.15 3.63 -12.63
C ALA A 23 10.00 2.47 -11.64
N GLN A 24 8.85 1.80 -11.64
CA GLN A 24 8.57 0.62 -10.81
C GLN A 24 9.48 -0.56 -11.18
N LEU A 25 9.64 -0.82 -12.48
CA LEU A 25 10.51 -1.87 -12.97
C LEU A 25 11.98 -1.61 -12.62
N THR A 26 12.44 -0.37 -12.80
CA THR A 26 13.82 0.02 -12.45
C THR A 26 14.07 -0.13 -10.95
N MET A 27 13.11 0.28 -10.12
CA MET A 27 13.20 0.12 -8.66
C MET A 27 13.32 -1.37 -8.31
N ALA A 28 12.40 -2.21 -8.80
CA ALA A 28 12.39 -3.64 -8.54
C ALA A 28 13.66 -4.36 -9.00
N GLN A 29 14.30 -3.88 -10.08
CA GLN A 29 15.53 -4.46 -10.61
C GLN A 29 16.80 -4.00 -9.88
N ARG A 30 16.79 -2.80 -9.28
CA ARG A 30 17.99 -2.19 -8.68
C ARG A 30 18.01 -2.20 -7.16
N VAL A 31 16.86 -2.35 -6.52
CA VAL A 31 16.71 -2.32 -5.06
C VAL A 31 16.16 -3.66 -4.59
N PRO A 32 16.74 -4.27 -3.54
CA PRO A 32 16.22 -5.50 -2.96
C PRO A 32 14.95 -5.18 -2.17
N LEU A 33 13.81 -5.11 -2.88
CA LEU A 33 12.53 -4.86 -2.24
C LEU A 33 12.12 -6.06 -1.38
N ALA A 34 11.84 -5.81 -0.12
CA ALA A 34 11.32 -6.82 0.81
C ALA A 34 9.89 -7.22 0.47
N GLY A 35 9.11 -6.29 -0.11
CA GLY A 35 7.78 -6.56 -0.60
C GLY A 35 7.10 -5.30 -1.14
N ALA A 36 5.93 -5.49 -1.72
CA ALA A 36 5.07 -4.43 -2.25
C ALA A 36 3.68 -4.49 -1.62
N VAL A 37 3.17 -3.34 -1.20
CA VAL A 37 1.76 -3.14 -0.85
C VAL A 37 1.09 -2.43 -2.02
N ILE A 38 0.01 -3.01 -2.52
CA ILE A 38 -0.74 -2.43 -3.65
C ILE A 38 -1.95 -1.71 -3.08
N VAL A 39 -2.06 -0.42 -3.35
CA VAL A 39 -3.16 0.42 -2.87
C VAL A 39 -4.08 0.76 -4.04
N SER A 40 -5.38 0.57 -3.85
CA SER A 40 -6.40 0.87 -4.85
C SER A 40 -7.66 1.43 -4.21
N THR A 41 -8.51 2.00 -5.03
CA THR A 41 -9.89 2.30 -4.66
C THR A 41 -10.82 1.18 -5.18
N PRO A 42 -12.08 1.08 -4.70
CA PRO A 42 -12.96 -0.03 -5.07
C PRO A 42 -13.53 0.03 -6.50
N GLN A 43 -13.26 1.11 -7.28
CA GLN A 43 -13.79 1.24 -8.64
C GLN A 43 -13.15 0.22 -9.60
N ASP A 44 -13.95 -0.35 -10.50
CA ASP A 44 -13.53 -1.35 -11.48
C ASP A 44 -12.33 -0.92 -12.32
N ILE A 45 -12.27 0.36 -12.71
CA ILE A 45 -11.18 0.89 -13.50
C ILE A 45 -9.85 0.86 -12.74
N ALA A 46 -9.87 1.15 -11.43
CA ALA A 46 -8.69 1.09 -10.59
C ALA A 46 -8.24 -0.36 -10.36
N LEU A 47 -9.19 -1.28 -10.25
CA LEU A 47 -8.90 -2.71 -10.07
C LEU A 47 -8.23 -3.36 -11.28
N LEU A 48 -8.40 -2.80 -12.48
CA LEU A 48 -7.63 -3.24 -13.66
C LEU A 48 -6.13 -2.94 -13.47
N ASP A 49 -5.78 -1.82 -12.88
CA ASP A 49 -4.39 -1.47 -12.61
C ASP A 49 -3.79 -2.30 -11.46
N VAL A 50 -4.60 -2.68 -10.46
CA VAL A 50 -4.20 -3.67 -9.44
C VAL A 50 -3.74 -4.97 -10.09
N LYS A 51 -4.52 -5.51 -11.03
CA LYS A 51 -4.16 -6.76 -11.73
C LYS A 51 -2.85 -6.63 -12.51
N LYS A 52 -2.62 -5.48 -13.15
CA LYS A 52 -1.36 -5.19 -13.84
C LYS A 52 -0.20 -5.11 -12.84
N ALA A 53 -0.37 -4.42 -11.71
CA ALA A 53 0.65 -4.28 -10.69
C ALA A 53 1.03 -5.64 -10.07
N VAL A 54 0.06 -6.47 -9.70
CA VAL A 54 0.29 -7.84 -9.22
C VAL A 54 1.12 -8.63 -10.22
N ASN A 55 0.72 -8.63 -11.49
CA ASN A 55 1.43 -9.37 -12.55
C ASN A 55 2.83 -8.82 -12.81
N MET A 56 3.03 -7.51 -12.70
CA MET A 56 4.35 -6.88 -12.83
C MET A 56 5.27 -7.31 -11.70
N PHE A 57 4.86 -7.19 -10.43
CA PHE A 57 5.69 -7.56 -9.29
C PHE A 57 6.02 -9.06 -9.28
N ARG A 58 5.09 -9.92 -9.69
CA ARG A 58 5.37 -11.35 -9.88
C ARG A 58 6.43 -11.63 -10.94
N LYS A 59 6.43 -10.89 -12.06
CA LYS A 59 7.42 -11.05 -13.14
C LYS A 59 8.84 -10.63 -12.73
N VAL A 60 8.97 -9.75 -11.76
CA VAL A 60 10.26 -9.27 -11.25
C VAL A 60 10.60 -9.86 -9.87
N ASP A 61 9.92 -10.92 -9.48
CA ASP A 61 10.13 -11.66 -8.24
C ASP A 61 10.10 -10.80 -6.96
N VAL A 62 9.28 -9.75 -6.94
CA VAL A 62 9.02 -8.96 -5.73
C VAL A 62 7.82 -9.58 -4.99
N PRO A 63 7.98 -9.93 -3.70
CA PRO A 63 6.86 -10.41 -2.90
C PRO A 63 5.75 -9.37 -2.81
N ILE A 64 4.49 -9.82 -2.90
CA ILE A 64 3.34 -8.95 -2.70
C ILE A 64 2.84 -9.20 -1.29
N LEU A 65 2.97 -8.18 -0.42
CA LEU A 65 2.54 -8.27 0.97
C LEU A 65 1.02 -8.24 1.08
N GLY A 66 0.36 -7.57 0.15
CA GLY A 66 -1.08 -7.57 0.03
C GLY A 66 -1.66 -6.36 -0.68
N ILE A 67 -2.99 -6.30 -0.72
CA ILE A 67 -3.79 -5.24 -1.33
C ILE A 67 -4.55 -4.49 -0.25
N VAL A 68 -4.56 -3.15 -0.34
CA VAL A 68 -5.32 -2.22 0.50
C VAL A 68 -6.40 -1.57 -0.33
N GLU A 69 -7.63 -1.56 0.16
CA GLU A 69 -8.72 -0.78 -0.43
C GLU A 69 -8.81 0.58 0.26
N ASN A 70 -8.34 1.63 -0.43
CA ASN A 70 -8.44 3.00 0.05
C ASN A 70 -9.77 3.62 -0.41
N MET A 71 -10.30 4.58 0.35
CA MET A 71 -11.62 5.18 0.11
C MET A 71 -12.73 4.12 0.02
N SER A 72 -12.60 3.05 0.82
CA SER A 72 -13.46 1.88 0.76
C SER A 72 -14.91 2.20 1.12
N TYR A 73 -15.10 3.04 2.12
CA TYR A 73 -16.42 3.45 2.60
C TYR A 73 -16.37 4.83 3.24
N PHE A 74 -17.52 5.48 3.33
CA PHE A 74 -17.72 6.75 4.04
C PHE A 74 -18.66 6.54 5.22
N CYS A 75 -18.30 7.08 6.38
CA CYS A 75 -19.18 7.16 7.53
C CYS A 75 -19.62 8.61 7.74
N CYS A 76 -20.93 8.86 7.74
CA CYS A 76 -21.47 10.19 7.97
C CYS A 76 -21.11 10.67 9.39
N PRO A 77 -20.41 11.80 9.56
CA PRO A 77 -20.03 12.30 10.89
C PRO A 77 -21.22 12.71 11.76
N ASN A 78 -22.40 12.97 11.18
CA ASN A 78 -23.57 13.39 11.91
C ASN A 78 -24.41 12.22 12.43
N CYS A 79 -24.55 11.13 11.68
CA CYS A 79 -25.45 10.03 12.02
C CYS A 79 -24.78 8.64 12.03
N GLY A 80 -23.50 8.55 11.70
CA GLY A 80 -22.76 7.28 11.66
C GLY A 80 -23.15 6.35 10.50
N HIS A 81 -24.06 6.76 9.61
CA HIS A 81 -24.48 5.92 8.50
C HIS A 81 -23.30 5.64 7.55
N ARG A 82 -23.04 4.36 7.30
CA ARG A 82 -22.02 3.92 6.34
C ARG A 82 -22.60 3.92 4.93
N THR A 83 -21.85 4.47 3.99
CA THR A 83 -22.19 4.51 2.57
C THR A 83 -20.98 4.09 1.75
N ASP A 84 -21.16 3.14 0.84
CA ASP A 84 -20.12 2.66 -0.06
C ASP A 84 -20.18 3.48 -1.37
N ILE A 85 -19.52 4.65 -1.34
CA ILE A 85 -19.64 5.69 -2.39
C ILE A 85 -19.15 5.19 -3.77
N PHE A 86 -18.09 4.38 -3.77
CA PHE A 86 -17.43 3.93 -5.01
C PHE A 86 -17.67 2.45 -5.35
N ALA A 87 -18.49 1.74 -4.64
CA ALA A 87 -18.73 0.29 -4.59
C ALA A 87 -18.12 -0.33 -3.31
N TYR A 88 -18.32 -1.62 -3.10
CA TYR A 88 -17.87 -2.31 -1.90
C TYR A 88 -17.11 -3.60 -2.23
N GLY A 89 -15.94 -3.76 -1.61
CA GLY A 89 -15.21 -5.03 -1.59
C GLY A 89 -14.56 -5.42 -2.93
N GLY A 90 -14.44 -4.48 -3.88
CA GLY A 90 -13.84 -4.75 -5.18
C GLY A 90 -12.38 -5.18 -5.08
N ALA A 91 -11.60 -4.51 -4.22
CA ALA A 91 -10.21 -4.88 -4.01
C ALA A 91 -10.08 -6.22 -3.27
N ARG A 92 -10.95 -6.50 -2.29
CA ARG A 92 -11.00 -7.80 -1.60
C ARG A 92 -11.31 -8.95 -2.57
N THR A 93 -12.28 -8.78 -3.44
CA THR A 93 -12.64 -9.77 -4.47
C THR A 93 -11.49 -9.98 -5.46
N THR A 94 -10.82 -8.88 -5.86
CA THR A 94 -9.67 -8.93 -6.76
C THR A 94 -8.48 -9.62 -6.09
N ALA A 95 -8.22 -9.34 -4.81
CA ALA A 95 -7.18 -9.99 -4.02
C ALA A 95 -7.37 -11.52 -3.99
N ALA A 96 -8.59 -11.96 -3.66
CA ALA A 96 -8.94 -13.39 -3.67
C ALA A 96 -8.75 -14.03 -5.06
N ALA A 97 -9.22 -13.37 -6.13
CA ALA A 97 -9.08 -13.88 -7.50
C ALA A 97 -7.62 -13.93 -7.99
N MET A 98 -6.76 -13.10 -7.42
CA MET A 98 -5.33 -13.05 -7.74
C MET A 98 -4.48 -13.86 -6.76
N GLU A 99 -5.07 -14.54 -5.78
CA GLU A 99 -4.36 -15.27 -4.73
C GLU A 99 -3.32 -14.38 -4.01
N VAL A 100 -3.75 -13.19 -3.64
CA VAL A 100 -2.98 -12.19 -2.88
C VAL A 100 -3.78 -11.83 -1.63
N ASP A 101 -3.10 -11.59 -0.53
CA ASP A 101 -3.75 -11.20 0.72
C ASP A 101 -4.43 -9.84 0.61
N PHE A 102 -5.57 -9.71 1.27
CA PHE A 102 -6.25 -8.44 1.48
C PHE A 102 -5.90 -7.92 2.88
N LEU A 103 -5.26 -6.74 2.95
CA LEU A 103 -4.72 -6.21 4.21
C LEU A 103 -5.74 -5.35 4.96
N ALA A 104 -6.30 -4.34 4.31
CA ALA A 104 -7.13 -3.36 5.01
C ALA A 104 -8.12 -2.63 4.11
N GLU A 105 -9.17 -2.12 4.75
CA GLU A 105 -10.08 -1.11 4.22
C GLU A 105 -9.80 0.23 4.92
N ILE A 106 -9.44 1.25 4.15
CA ILE A 106 -9.24 2.62 4.67
C ILE A 106 -10.46 3.45 4.31
N PRO A 107 -11.09 4.14 5.27
CA PRO A 107 -12.28 4.95 4.99
C PRO A 107 -11.97 6.18 4.13
N LEU A 108 -12.96 6.60 3.38
CA LEU A 108 -12.99 7.94 2.79
C LEU A 108 -13.41 8.92 3.90
N ASP A 109 -12.48 9.77 4.35
CA ASP A 109 -12.74 10.71 5.43
C ASP A 109 -12.12 12.09 5.12
N PRO A 110 -12.89 13.19 5.25
CA PRO A 110 -12.38 14.55 5.02
C PRO A 110 -11.20 14.91 5.92
N VAL A 111 -11.18 14.41 7.17
CA VAL A 111 -10.11 14.68 8.13
C VAL A 111 -8.78 14.10 7.66
N ILE A 112 -8.79 12.88 7.10
CA ILE A 112 -7.57 12.27 6.52
C ILE A 112 -7.00 13.20 5.46
N ARG A 113 -7.84 13.69 4.53
CA ARG A 113 -7.40 14.60 3.46
C ARG A 113 -6.86 15.92 4.02
N GLU A 114 -7.61 16.58 4.89
CA GLU A 114 -7.23 17.89 5.44
C GLU A 114 -5.91 17.85 6.23
N LEU A 115 -5.74 16.82 7.03
CA LEU A 115 -4.50 16.62 7.78
C LEU A 115 -3.33 16.27 6.86
N SER A 116 -3.56 15.44 5.84
CA SER A 116 -2.53 15.10 4.84
C SER A 116 -2.08 16.31 4.04
N ASP A 117 -3.01 17.16 3.57
CA ASP A 117 -2.71 18.39 2.83
C ASP A 117 -1.86 19.37 3.64
N THR A 118 -1.96 19.32 4.96
CA THR A 118 -1.19 20.17 5.88
C THR A 118 0.09 19.49 6.42
N GLY A 119 0.43 18.29 5.95
CA GLY A 119 1.60 17.54 6.41
C GLY A 119 1.48 17.02 7.85
N ARG A 120 0.27 16.84 8.35
CA ARG A 120 -0.04 16.38 9.70
C ARG A 120 -0.78 15.03 9.64
N PRO A 121 -0.07 13.89 9.57
CA PRO A 121 -0.72 12.59 9.44
C PRO A 121 -1.71 12.31 10.57
N VAL A 122 -2.88 11.74 10.23
CA VAL A 122 -3.94 11.44 11.19
C VAL A 122 -3.46 10.55 12.34
N VAL A 123 -2.55 9.63 12.09
CA VAL A 123 -1.96 8.74 13.10
C VAL A 123 -1.17 9.47 14.18
N VAL A 124 -0.66 10.67 13.89
CA VAL A 124 0.08 11.51 14.85
C VAL A 124 -0.85 12.53 15.50
N THR A 125 -1.80 13.06 14.73
CA THR A 125 -2.67 14.16 15.15
C THR A 125 -3.86 13.67 15.99
N GLU A 126 -4.43 12.54 15.58
CA GLU A 126 -5.63 11.95 16.21
C GLU A 126 -5.47 10.43 16.41
N PRO A 127 -4.48 9.98 17.20
CA PRO A 127 -4.10 8.56 17.30
C PRO A 127 -5.22 7.62 17.76
N GLU A 128 -6.18 8.15 18.51
CA GLU A 128 -7.33 7.37 19.03
C GLU A 128 -8.51 7.33 18.06
N SER A 129 -8.44 8.05 16.94
CA SER A 129 -9.52 8.04 15.95
C SER A 129 -9.61 6.68 15.21
N PRO A 130 -10.82 6.26 14.80
CA PRO A 130 -10.97 5.03 14.01
C PRO A 130 -10.14 5.04 12.72
N GLN A 131 -9.95 6.21 12.12
CA GLN A 131 -9.13 6.41 10.94
C GLN A 131 -7.65 6.10 11.22
N ALA A 132 -7.12 6.66 12.31
CA ALA A 132 -5.74 6.40 12.73
C ALA A 132 -5.54 4.92 13.07
N GLN A 133 -6.48 4.30 13.75
CA GLN A 133 -6.41 2.88 14.11
C GLN A 133 -6.37 1.98 12.87
N ALA A 134 -7.14 2.28 11.81
CA ALA A 134 -7.08 1.53 10.55
C ALA A 134 -5.68 1.56 9.92
N TYR A 135 -5.01 2.72 9.91
CA TYR A 135 -3.62 2.83 9.45
C TYR A 135 -2.63 2.09 10.35
N MET A 136 -2.83 2.15 11.66
CA MET A 136 -1.94 1.48 12.63
C MET A 136 -2.06 -0.04 12.56
N GLU A 137 -3.26 -0.57 12.34
CA GLU A 137 -3.48 -2.01 12.11
C GLU A 137 -2.82 -2.45 10.82
N LEU A 138 -3.02 -1.72 9.73
CA LEU A 138 -2.33 -1.97 8.46
C LEU A 138 -0.80 -1.98 8.64
N ALA A 139 -0.26 -0.99 9.37
CA ALA A 139 1.18 -0.90 9.60
C ALA A 139 1.73 -2.09 10.39
N ARG A 140 1.01 -2.58 11.40
CA ARG A 140 1.39 -3.78 12.16
C ARG A 140 1.38 -5.02 11.27
N ASP A 141 0.31 -5.23 10.50
CA ASP A 141 0.21 -6.36 9.56
C ASP A 141 1.37 -6.38 8.56
N VAL A 142 1.73 -5.22 8.03
CA VAL A 142 2.87 -5.08 7.11
C VAL A 142 4.19 -5.36 7.81
N ALA A 143 4.38 -4.86 9.03
CA ALA A 143 5.60 -5.09 9.80
C ALA A 143 5.79 -6.59 10.14
N ASP A 144 4.74 -7.27 10.60
CA ASP A 144 4.77 -8.70 10.92
C ASP A 144 5.15 -9.55 9.69
N ARG A 145 4.63 -9.19 8.51
CA ARG A 145 4.97 -9.86 7.25
C ARG A 145 6.42 -9.63 6.83
N LEU A 146 6.95 -8.43 7.08
CA LEU A 146 8.35 -8.10 6.79
C LEU A 146 9.33 -8.83 7.72
N GLU A 147 8.99 -9.00 8.99
CA GLU A 147 9.80 -9.77 9.94
C GLU A 147 9.89 -11.26 9.56
N GLY A 148 8.80 -11.82 9.02
CA GLY A 148 8.76 -13.20 8.53
C GLY A 148 9.37 -13.42 7.13
N ALA A 149 9.73 -12.36 6.42
CA ALA A 149 10.24 -12.45 5.05
C ALA A 149 11.76 -12.73 5.02
N GLU A 150 12.18 -13.67 4.16
CA GLU A 150 13.60 -13.87 3.89
C GLU A 150 14.18 -12.61 3.21
N ARG A 151 15.26 -12.07 3.80
CA ARG A 151 15.98 -10.93 3.21
C ARG A 151 16.66 -11.37 1.92
N LYS A 152 16.17 -10.87 0.79
CA LYS A 152 16.82 -11.09 -0.51
C LYS A 152 18.16 -10.34 -0.55
N PRO A 153 19.24 -10.97 -1.05
CA PRO A 153 20.50 -10.26 -1.27
C PRO A 153 20.31 -9.16 -2.33
N ALA A 154 21.06 -8.08 -2.18
CA ALA A 154 21.05 -7.00 -3.18
C ALA A 154 21.33 -7.54 -4.58
N PRO A 155 20.57 -7.13 -5.61
CA PRO A 155 20.81 -7.55 -6.97
C PRO A 155 22.23 -7.17 -7.39
N ARG A 156 23.03 -8.13 -7.89
CA ARG A 156 24.36 -7.86 -8.41
C ARG A 156 24.23 -7.33 -9.85
N ILE A 157 24.62 -6.09 -10.05
CA ILE A 157 24.74 -5.55 -11.39
C ILE A 157 26.00 -6.16 -12.01
N VAL A 158 25.83 -7.08 -12.94
CA VAL A 158 26.93 -7.61 -13.76
C VAL A 158 27.05 -6.70 -14.97
N TYR A 159 28.09 -5.89 -15.00
CA TYR A 159 28.45 -5.16 -16.23
C TYR A 159 29.05 -6.18 -17.22
N ALA A 160 28.39 -6.32 -18.37
CA ALA A 160 28.91 -7.07 -19.50
C ALA A 160 29.83 -6.21 -20.35
#